data_6194aa3885b6de925323a935da0e7595
#
_entry.id   6194aa3885b6de925323a935da0e7595
#
_cell.length_a   1.000
_cell.length_b   1.000
_cell.length_c   1.000
_cell.angle_alpha   90.00
_cell.angle_beta   90.00
_cell.angle_gamma   90.00
#
_symmetry.space_group_name_H-M   'P 1'
#
loop_
_entity.id
_entity.type
_entity.pdbx_description
1 polymer ?
#
loop_
_entity_poly.entity_id
_entity_poly.type
_entity_poly.pdbx_seq_one_letter_code
_entity_poly.pdbx_strand_id
1 'polypeptide(L)'
;IVGVDGSVNTFVSVADLKEGLATKENMQVRCVDDPMDVLWLDRPVIPNNKICLHPLKYAGETTESKLSRIRESLVKQGADGLLVTALDEIAWVLNLRGNDVHCNPVFVSYLLIAPDKVTLYIYKDKLSEEVQAYLSTEHVDVEEYGAVVEGLKRYAGKALLIDVSSTNYNLSTAVESEKLHVGTSPIPMMKAIKNEVEQDCFRAAMLRDGVAMVKFLAWIKDAVEKGGETE
;
A
#
# COMPACT_ATOMS: atom_id res chain seq x y z
N ILE A 1 13.59 -29.41 3.16
CA ILE A 1 13.38 -28.05 2.66
C ILE A 1 11.99 -27.62 3.07
N VAL A 2 11.86 -26.40 3.61
CA VAL A 2 10.57 -25.72 3.83
C VAL A 2 10.44 -24.68 2.75
N GLY A 3 9.43 -24.83 1.86
CA GLY A 3 9.11 -23.87 0.82
C GLY A 3 8.28 -22.69 1.38
N VAL A 4 8.59 -21.47 0.97
CA VAL A 4 7.87 -20.25 1.35
C VAL A 4 7.66 -19.40 0.10
N ASP A 5 6.44 -18.98 -0.16
CA ASP A 5 6.20 -17.94 -1.17
C ASP A 5 6.64 -16.58 -0.64
N GLY A 6 7.71 -16.05 -1.24
CA GLY A 6 8.28 -14.76 -0.85
C GLY A 6 7.43 -13.55 -1.29
N SER A 7 6.40 -13.74 -2.10
CA SER A 7 5.51 -12.67 -2.56
C SER A 7 4.40 -12.33 -1.54
N VAL A 8 4.03 -13.31 -0.69
CA VAL A 8 2.95 -13.16 0.32
C VAL A 8 3.44 -13.23 1.76
N ASN A 9 4.72 -13.50 1.98
CA ASN A 9 5.33 -13.52 3.30
C ASN A 9 6.25 -12.31 3.47
N THR A 10 6.18 -11.64 4.62
CA THR A 10 7.05 -10.50 4.91
C THR A 10 8.50 -10.93 5.12
N PHE A 11 9.43 -9.99 4.97
CA PHE A 11 10.85 -10.26 5.23
C PHE A 11 11.06 -10.78 6.66
N VAL A 12 10.42 -10.14 7.64
CA VAL A 12 10.50 -10.54 9.05
C VAL A 12 9.98 -11.97 9.25
N SER A 13 8.80 -12.30 8.72
CA SER A 13 8.23 -13.66 8.85
C SER A 13 9.15 -14.74 8.29
N VAL A 14 9.81 -14.48 7.16
CA VAL A 14 10.78 -15.42 6.58
C VAL A 14 12.06 -15.50 7.40
N ALA A 15 12.53 -14.37 7.96
CA ALA A 15 13.69 -14.34 8.83
C ALA A 15 13.45 -15.13 10.13
N ASP A 16 12.32 -14.90 10.79
CA ASP A 16 11.92 -15.61 12.01
C ASP A 16 11.80 -17.12 11.76
N LEU A 17 11.23 -17.51 10.61
CA LEU A 17 11.16 -18.92 10.24
C LEU A 17 12.56 -19.54 10.03
N LYS A 18 13.47 -18.81 9.38
CA LYS A 18 14.86 -19.25 9.20
C LYS A 18 15.57 -19.40 10.54
N GLU A 19 15.42 -18.43 11.44
CA GLU A 19 15.99 -18.47 12.77
C GLU A 19 15.44 -19.64 13.60
N GLY A 20 14.11 -19.80 13.63
CA GLY A 20 13.46 -20.90 14.36
C GLY A 20 13.83 -22.29 13.87
N LEU A 21 14.21 -22.42 12.59
CA LEU A 21 14.66 -23.68 12.00
C LEU A 21 16.19 -23.90 12.04
N ALA A 22 16.98 -22.86 12.34
CA ALA A 22 18.44 -22.91 12.31
C ALA A 22 19.02 -23.96 13.29
N THR A 23 18.32 -24.24 14.39
CA THR A 23 18.73 -25.26 15.39
C THR A 23 18.38 -26.69 15.00
N LYS A 24 17.64 -26.88 13.91
CA LYS A 24 17.20 -28.19 13.44
C LYS A 24 18.12 -28.68 12.31
N GLU A 25 18.81 -29.79 12.55
CA GLU A 25 19.69 -30.40 11.54
C GLU A 25 18.92 -30.69 10.24
N ASN A 26 19.55 -30.33 9.11
CA ASN A 26 19.06 -30.59 7.74
C ASN A 26 17.78 -29.83 7.32
N MET A 27 17.36 -28.78 8.03
CA MET A 27 16.26 -27.92 7.56
C MET A 27 16.78 -26.66 6.86
N GLN A 28 16.18 -26.36 5.69
CA GLN A 28 16.47 -25.14 4.93
C GLN A 28 15.17 -24.51 4.48
N VAL A 29 15.08 -23.19 4.64
CA VAL A 29 13.98 -22.37 4.09
C VAL A 29 14.39 -21.89 2.70
N ARG A 30 13.55 -22.11 1.71
CA ARG A 30 13.72 -21.62 0.34
C ARG A 30 12.47 -20.88 -0.12
N CYS A 31 12.67 -19.73 -0.75
CA CYS A 31 11.61 -19.12 -1.51
C CYS A 31 11.32 -19.96 -2.75
N VAL A 32 10.04 -20.21 -2.99
CA VAL A 32 9.51 -20.97 -4.12
C VAL A 32 8.42 -20.13 -4.79
N ASP A 33 8.13 -20.42 -6.04
CA ASP A 33 6.98 -19.84 -6.73
C ASP A 33 5.69 -20.31 -6.05
N ASP A 34 4.61 -19.53 -6.23
CA ASP A 34 3.32 -19.83 -5.61
C ASP A 34 2.80 -21.19 -6.08
N PRO A 35 2.74 -22.22 -5.20
CA PRO A 35 2.25 -23.55 -5.60
C PRO A 35 0.76 -23.53 -5.98
N MET A 36 0.03 -22.50 -5.60
CA MET A 36 -1.39 -22.36 -5.94
C MET A 36 -1.59 -22.05 -7.42
N ASP A 37 -0.61 -21.48 -8.12
CA ASP A 37 -0.70 -21.23 -9.57
C ASP A 37 -0.91 -22.51 -10.38
N VAL A 38 -0.42 -23.64 -9.89
CA VAL A 38 -0.58 -24.96 -10.51
C VAL A 38 -1.85 -25.67 -10.04
N LEU A 39 -2.26 -25.45 -8.80
CA LEU A 39 -3.35 -26.19 -8.16
C LEU A 39 -4.71 -25.49 -8.32
N TRP A 40 -4.73 -24.17 -8.33
CA TRP A 40 -5.97 -23.37 -8.38
C TRP A 40 -6.19 -22.79 -9.77
N LEU A 41 -6.69 -23.63 -10.68
CA LEU A 41 -6.84 -23.30 -12.10
C LEU A 41 -7.87 -22.19 -12.38
N ASP A 42 -8.86 -22.02 -11.53
CA ASP A 42 -9.91 -20.98 -11.60
C ASP A 42 -9.68 -19.84 -10.62
N ARG A 43 -8.43 -19.60 -10.21
CA ARG A 43 -8.07 -18.52 -9.29
C ARG A 43 -8.54 -17.16 -9.83
N PRO A 44 -9.27 -16.37 -9.02
CA PRO A 44 -9.67 -15.03 -9.42
C PRO A 44 -8.46 -14.16 -9.76
N VAL A 45 -8.58 -13.37 -10.81
CA VAL A 45 -7.55 -12.39 -11.17
C VAL A 45 -7.50 -11.27 -10.14
N ILE A 46 -6.33 -10.63 -10.02
CA ILE A 46 -6.18 -9.43 -9.20
C ILE A 46 -7.18 -8.36 -9.68
N PRO A 47 -7.93 -7.70 -8.76
CA PRO A 47 -8.89 -6.67 -9.14
C PRO A 47 -8.27 -5.60 -10.03
N ASN A 48 -8.96 -5.25 -11.13
CA ASN A 48 -8.49 -4.27 -12.11
C ASN A 48 -9.51 -3.14 -12.31
N ASN A 49 -10.04 -2.60 -11.20
CA ASN A 49 -11.02 -1.53 -11.22
C ASN A 49 -10.36 -0.18 -11.55
N LYS A 50 -11.10 0.72 -12.22
CA LYS A 50 -10.61 2.07 -12.46
C LYS A 50 -10.41 2.83 -11.17
N ILE A 51 -9.32 3.60 -11.11
CA ILE A 51 -9.04 4.52 -10.01
C ILE A 51 -9.50 5.94 -10.35
N CYS A 52 -9.70 6.77 -9.34
CA CYS A 52 -10.15 8.15 -9.49
C CYS A 52 -9.34 9.11 -8.62
N LEU A 53 -9.41 10.38 -8.99
CA LEU A 53 -8.81 11.47 -8.22
C LEU A 53 -9.54 11.66 -6.88
N HIS A 54 -8.77 11.93 -5.83
CA HIS A 54 -9.27 12.48 -4.58
C HIS A 54 -9.00 13.99 -4.57
N PRO A 55 -10.02 14.82 -4.88
CA PRO A 55 -9.82 16.23 -5.09
C PRO A 55 -9.19 16.96 -3.90
N LEU A 56 -8.38 17.99 -4.19
CA LEU A 56 -7.68 18.78 -3.18
C LEU A 56 -8.63 19.39 -2.12
N LYS A 57 -9.87 19.71 -2.52
CA LYS A 57 -10.91 20.18 -1.59
C LYS A 57 -11.27 19.19 -0.47
N TYR A 58 -10.86 17.93 -0.60
CA TYR A 58 -11.02 16.88 0.41
C TYR A 58 -9.69 16.42 1.00
N ALA A 59 -8.62 16.45 0.20
CA ALA A 59 -7.28 16.05 0.63
C ALA A 59 -6.57 17.14 1.45
N GLY A 60 -6.84 18.43 1.15
CA GLY A 60 -6.26 19.57 1.84
C GLY A 60 -4.77 19.82 1.60
N GLU A 61 -4.06 18.86 0.98
CA GLU A 61 -2.62 18.92 0.69
C GLU A 61 -2.32 18.26 -0.66
N THR A 62 -1.45 18.89 -1.46
CA THR A 62 -1.04 18.38 -2.77
C THR A 62 -0.11 17.18 -2.65
N THR A 63 -0.04 16.36 -3.69
CA THR A 63 0.93 15.25 -3.79
C THR A 63 2.37 15.76 -3.69
N GLU A 64 2.71 16.85 -4.36
CA GLU A 64 4.03 17.48 -4.31
C GLU A 64 4.44 17.86 -2.87
N SER A 65 3.54 18.49 -2.11
CA SER A 65 3.79 18.86 -0.71
C SER A 65 4.05 17.62 0.16
N LYS A 66 3.23 16.57 0.01
CA LYS A 66 3.41 15.30 0.73
C LYS A 66 4.74 14.64 0.40
N LEU A 67 5.12 14.58 -0.88
CA LEU A 67 6.39 14.02 -1.33
C LEU A 67 7.59 14.80 -0.77
N SER A 68 7.50 16.14 -0.71
CA SER A 68 8.54 16.98 -0.09
C SER A 68 8.73 16.62 1.39
N ARG A 69 7.65 16.56 2.16
CA ARG A 69 7.69 16.18 3.59
C ARG A 69 8.24 14.77 3.81
N ILE A 70 7.86 13.83 2.94
CA ILE A 70 8.37 12.46 3.00
C ILE A 70 9.88 12.48 2.78
N ARG A 71 10.37 13.15 1.73
CA ARG A 71 11.82 13.24 1.44
C ARG A 71 12.60 13.89 2.59
N GLU A 72 12.08 14.95 3.20
CA GLU A 72 12.68 15.57 4.39
C GLU A 72 12.78 14.59 5.56
N SER A 73 11.75 13.77 5.76
CA SER A 73 11.76 12.74 6.81
C SER A 73 12.75 11.62 6.52
N LEU A 74 12.87 11.20 5.26
CA LEU A 74 13.84 10.20 4.84
C LEU A 74 15.28 10.65 5.11
N VAL A 75 15.60 11.89 4.76
CA VAL A 75 16.94 12.47 5.05
C VAL A 75 17.26 12.41 6.54
N LYS A 76 16.29 12.73 7.42
CA LYS A 76 16.47 12.63 8.88
C LYS A 76 16.70 11.20 9.37
N GLN A 77 16.21 10.21 8.63
CA GLN A 77 16.39 8.79 8.91
C GLN A 77 17.65 8.20 8.22
N GLY A 78 18.42 9.01 7.49
CA GLY A 78 19.60 8.53 6.76
C GLY A 78 19.27 7.77 5.47
N ALA A 79 18.07 7.93 4.94
CA ALA A 79 17.62 7.35 3.68
C ALA A 79 17.41 8.43 2.61
N ASP A 80 17.49 8.04 1.35
CA ASP A 80 17.21 8.92 0.21
C ASP A 80 16.09 8.40 -0.70
N GLY A 81 15.51 7.24 -0.36
CA GLY A 81 14.33 6.71 -1.03
C GLY A 81 13.47 5.87 -0.10
N LEU A 82 12.26 5.55 -0.56
CA LEU A 82 11.27 4.77 0.17
C LEU A 82 10.49 3.87 -0.79
N LEU A 83 10.40 2.59 -0.46
CA LEU A 83 9.41 1.70 -1.08
C LEU A 83 8.14 1.69 -0.23
N VAL A 84 7.03 2.10 -0.82
CA VAL A 84 5.70 2.06 -0.18
C VAL A 84 4.92 0.88 -0.74
N THR A 85 4.50 -0.01 0.14
CA THR A 85 3.71 -1.22 -0.20
C THR A 85 2.30 -1.18 0.39
N ALA A 86 2.07 -0.35 1.39
CA ALA A 86 0.76 -0.16 2.00
C ALA A 86 -0.17 0.62 1.07
N LEU A 87 -1.27 -0.01 0.64
CA LEU A 87 -2.17 0.54 -0.38
C LEU A 87 -2.83 1.86 0.04
N ASP A 88 -3.15 2.00 1.32
CA ASP A 88 -3.75 3.22 1.88
C ASP A 88 -2.75 4.38 2.00
N GLU A 89 -1.47 4.07 2.19
CA GLU A 89 -0.40 5.06 2.13
C GLU A 89 -0.22 5.58 0.70
N ILE A 90 -0.16 4.68 -0.28
CA ILE A 90 -0.07 5.04 -1.71
C ILE A 90 -1.25 5.93 -2.12
N ALA A 91 -2.47 5.52 -1.76
CA ALA A 91 -3.68 6.27 -2.05
C ALA A 91 -3.68 7.67 -1.40
N TRP A 92 -3.15 7.79 -0.17
CA TRP A 92 -3.02 9.07 0.53
C TRP A 92 -1.95 9.95 -0.10
N VAL A 93 -0.75 9.43 -0.38
CA VAL A 93 0.35 10.20 -0.97
C VAL A 93 -0.05 10.78 -2.31
N LEU A 94 -0.63 9.96 -3.18
CA LEU A 94 -0.97 10.34 -4.55
C LEU A 94 -2.32 11.03 -4.71
N ASN A 95 -3.09 11.24 -3.64
CA ASN A 95 -4.46 11.75 -3.74
C ASN A 95 -5.33 10.97 -4.74
N LEU A 96 -5.21 9.64 -4.73
CA LEU A 96 -5.97 8.73 -5.57
C LEU A 96 -6.82 7.79 -4.74
N ARG A 97 -7.92 7.30 -5.29
CA ARG A 97 -8.78 6.30 -4.66
C ARG A 97 -9.15 5.21 -5.67
N GLY A 98 -9.35 4.00 -5.16
CA GLY A 98 -9.83 2.85 -5.91
C GLY A 98 -10.84 2.07 -5.10
N ASN A 99 -11.20 0.88 -5.58
CA ASN A 99 -12.14 -0.02 -4.91
C ASN A 99 -11.76 -1.49 -5.11
N ASP A 100 -10.47 -1.77 -5.17
CA ASP A 100 -9.97 -3.15 -5.30
C ASP A 100 -10.23 -3.98 -4.05
N VAL A 101 -10.33 -3.34 -2.89
CA VAL A 101 -10.63 -3.98 -1.61
C VAL A 101 -12.02 -3.52 -1.14
N HIS A 102 -12.88 -4.49 -0.78
CA HIS A 102 -14.23 -4.18 -0.33
C HIS A 102 -14.21 -3.26 0.91
N CYS A 103 -15.04 -2.22 0.89
CA CYS A 103 -15.13 -1.20 1.95
C CYS A 103 -13.83 -0.41 2.25
N ASN A 104 -12.81 -0.52 1.39
CA ASN A 104 -11.57 0.23 1.53
C ASN A 104 -11.23 0.93 0.19
N PRO A 105 -11.12 2.27 0.14
CA PRO A 105 -10.96 3.00 -1.10
C PRO A 105 -9.51 2.99 -1.61
N VAL A 106 -8.92 1.82 -1.71
CA VAL A 106 -7.53 1.59 -2.14
C VAL A 106 -7.45 0.82 -3.47
N PHE A 107 -6.26 0.74 -4.02
CA PHE A 107 -5.98 0.04 -5.27
C PHE A 107 -4.63 -0.68 -5.19
N VAL A 108 -4.55 -1.84 -5.83
CA VAL A 108 -3.35 -2.68 -5.85
C VAL A 108 -2.26 -1.99 -6.65
N SER A 109 -1.15 -1.65 -6.00
CA SER A 109 0.00 -0.94 -6.57
C SER A 109 1.20 -0.98 -5.64
N TYR A 110 2.35 -0.53 -6.14
CA TYR A 110 3.54 -0.16 -5.35
C TYR A 110 3.97 1.25 -5.72
N LEU A 111 4.59 1.96 -4.78
CA LEU A 111 5.14 3.29 -5.04
C LEU A 111 6.61 3.32 -4.61
N LEU A 112 7.49 3.65 -5.54
CA LEU A 112 8.90 3.89 -5.28
C LEU A 112 9.18 5.40 -5.31
N ILE A 113 9.54 5.96 -4.17
CA ILE A 113 9.98 7.34 -4.04
C ILE A 113 11.51 7.33 -4.04
N ALA A 114 12.12 7.77 -5.12
CA ALA A 114 13.55 7.94 -5.26
C ALA A 114 13.94 9.43 -5.10
N PRO A 115 15.24 9.76 -4.99
CA PRO A 115 15.69 11.15 -4.79
C PRO A 115 15.17 12.13 -5.84
N ASP A 116 15.20 11.73 -7.08
CA ASP A 116 14.88 12.53 -8.28
C ASP A 116 13.62 12.06 -9.01
N LYS A 117 13.05 10.93 -8.61
CA LYS A 117 11.99 10.26 -9.34
C LYS A 117 10.95 9.65 -8.40
N VAL A 118 9.70 9.65 -8.81
CA VAL A 118 8.62 8.88 -8.18
C VAL A 118 8.01 7.95 -9.21
N THR A 119 7.89 6.66 -8.91
CA THR A 119 7.34 5.69 -9.85
C THR A 119 6.21 4.90 -9.20
N LEU A 120 5.04 4.95 -9.82
CA LEU A 120 3.88 4.15 -9.47
C LEU A 120 3.87 2.88 -10.33
N TYR A 121 3.94 1.71 -9.69
CA TYR A 121 3.80 0.41 -10.33
C TYR A 121 2.37 -0.06 -10.19
N ILE A 122 1.63 -0.12 -11.31
CA ILE A 122 0.20 -0.39 -11.31
C ILE A 122 -0.21 -1.05 -12.65
N TYR A 123 -1.29 -1.83 -12.66
CA TYR A 123 -1.90 -2.25 -13.92
C TYR A 123 -2.43 -1.02 -14.66
N LYS A 124 -1.85 -0.71 -15.82
CA LYS A 124 -2.15 0.54 -16.57
C LYS A 124 -3.62 0.66 -16.96
N ASP A 125 -4.31 -0.46 -17.13
CA ASP A 125 -5.75 -0.48 -17.39
C ASP A 125 -6.58 0.18 -16.28
N LYS A 126 -6.06 0.33 -15.07
CA LYS A 126 -6.74 1.06 -13.98
C LYS A 126 -6.79 2.58 -14.21
N LEU A 127 -5.92 3.11 -15.06
CA LEU A 127 -5.76 4.53 -15.27
C LEU A 127 -6.73 5.04 -16.33
N SER A 128 -7.49 6.08 -15.99
CA SER A 128 -8.18 6.91 -16.98
C SER A 128 -7.24 7.96 -17.56
N GLU A 129 -7.61 8.59 -18.66
CA GLU A 129 -6.85 9.72 -19.24
C GLU A 129 -6.67 10.86 -18.23
N GLU A 130 -7.71 11.14 -17.43
CA GLU A 130 -7.67 12.15 -16.36
C GLU A 130 -6.63 11.82 -15.30
N VAL A 131 -6.58 10.57 -14.83
CA VAL A 131 -5.60 10.13 -13.83
C VAL A 131 -4.19 10.12 -14.41
N GLN A 132 -4.01 9.72 -15.67
CA GLN A 132 -2.71 9.76 -16.34
C GLN A 132 -2.19 11.20 -16.48
N ALA A 133 -3.05 12.13 -16.89
CA ALA A 133 -2.71 13.55 -16.98
C ALA A 133 -2.33 14.12 -15.60
N TYR A 134 -3.08 13.78 -14.56
CA TYR A 134 -2.78 14.17 -13.18
C TYR A 134 -1.41 13.65 -12.73
N LEU A 135 -1.13 12.34 -12.88
CA LEU A 135 0.15 11.75 -12.49
C LEU A 135 1.32 12.41 -13.24
N SER A 136 1.14 12.71 -14.52
CA SER A 136 2.13 13.43 -15.31
C SER A 136 2.39 14.86 -14.77
N THR A 137 1.34 15.57 -14.36
CA THR A 137 1.46 16.90 -13.74
C THR A 137 2.18 16.85 -12.40
N GLU A 138 1.96 15.79 -11.62
CA GLU A 138 2.62 15.57 -10.31
C GLU A 138 4.01 14.93 -10.47
N HIS A 139 4.53 14.80 -11.70
CA HIS A 139 5.82 14.18 -12.02
C HIS A 139 5.97 12.76 -11.46
N VAL A 140 4.90 11.98 -11.51
CA VAL A 140 4.87 10.57 -11.13
C VAL A 140 4.87 9.70 -12.39
N ASP A 141 5.96 8.97 -12.58
CA ASP A 141 6.06 7.99 -13.67
C ASP A 141 5.19 6.76 -13.38
N VAL A 142 4.72 6.14 -14.44
CA VAL A 142 3.89 4.93 -14.35
C VAL A 142 4.59 3.78 -15.06
N GLU A 143 4.81 2.69 -14.34
CA GLU A 143 5.30 1.42 -14.87
C GLU A 143 4.28 0.29 -14.60
N GLU A 144 4.42 -0.84 -15.32
CA GLU A 144 3.57 -2.00 -15.08
C GLU A 144 3.77 -2.57 -13.67
N TYR A 145 2.69 -3.07 -13.06
CA TYR A 145 2.71 -3.59 -11.68
C TYR A 145 3.84 -4.60 -11.44
N GLY A 146 4.03 -5.55 -12.36
CA GLY A 146 5.08 -6.58 -12.27
C GLY A 146 6.50 -6.06 -12.44
N ALA A 147 6.70 -4.82 -12.91
CA ALA A 147 8.03 -4.25 -13.13
C ALA A 147 8.71 -3.74 -11.84
N VAL A 148 8.02 -3.78 -10.69
CA VAL A 148 8.55 -3.25 -9.42
C VAL A 148 9.88 -3.88 -9.02
N VAL A 149 10.06 -5.19 -9.18
CA VAL A 149 11.32 -5.90 -8.85
C VAL A 149 12.49 -5.35 -9.69
N GLU A 150 12.27 -5.17 -10.99
CA GLU A 150 13.30 -4.59 -11.88
C GLU A 150 13.55 -3.10 -11.57
N GLY A 151 12.51 -2.38 -11.15
CA GLY A 151 12.64 -1.01 -10.67
C GLY A 151 13.53 -0.92 -9.42
N LEU A 152 13.35 -1.83 -8.47
CA LEU A 152 14.18 -1.91 -7.25
C LEU A 152 15.63 -2.25 -7.56
N LYS A 153 15.91 -3.19 -8.47
CA LYS A 153 17.27 -3.50 -8.94
C LYS A 153 17.95 -2.31 -9.60
N ARG A 154 17.17 -1.43 -10.24
CA ARG A 154 17.68 -0.21 -10.91
C ARG A 154 17.73 1.01 -9.98
N TYR A 155 17.43 0.84 -8.68
CA TYR A 155 17.46 1.96 -7.74
C TYR A 155 18.84 2.62 -7.69
N ALA A 156 18.90 3.90 -8.05
CA ALA A 156 20.13 4.66 -8.19
C ALA A 156 20.54 5.44 -6.94
N GLY A 157 19.68 5.49 -5.90
CA GLY A 157 19.97 6.12 -4.62
C GLY A 157 20.98 5.33 -3.78
N LYS A 158 21.32 5.86 -2.62
CA LYS A 158 22.31 5.29 -1.70
C LYS A 158 21.68 4.42 -0.63
N ALA A 159 20.48 4.80 -0.14
CA ALA A 159 19.81 4.14 0.97
C ALA A 159 18.31 4.14 0.75
N LEU A 160 17.76 2.99 0.36
CA LEU A 160 16.33 2.78 0.18
C LEU A 160 15.71 2.27 1.49
N LEU A 161 14.87 3.09 2.11
CA LEU A 161 14.11 2.68 3.28
C LEU A 161 13.05 1.66 2.89
N ILE A 162 13.06 0.53 3.56
CA ILE A 162 12.06 -0.53 3.47
C ILE A 162 11.57 -0.89 4.86
N ASP A 163 10.26 -0.85 5.07
CA ASP A 163 9.63 -1.41 6.24
C ASP A 163 9.47 -2.93 6.06
N VAL A 164 10.42 -3.67 6.61
CA VAL A 164 10.50 -5.13 6.45
C VAL A 164 9.38 -5.90 7.16
N SER A 165 8.60 -5.23 8.03
CA SER A 165 7.44 -5.81 8.69
C SER A 165 6.20 -5.83 7.80
N SER A 166 6.13 -4.93 6.82
CA SER A 166 5.01 -4.80 5.87
C SER A 166 5.38 -5.16 4.44
N THR A 167 6.68 -5.17 4.10
CA THR A 167 7.15 -5.48 2.75
C THR A 167 7.44 -6.97 2.61
N ASN A 168 6.99 -7.57 1.51
CA ASN A 168 7.22 -8.97 1.24
C ASN A 168 8.71 -9.29 0.98
N TYR A 169 9.06 -10.55 1.18
CA TYR A 169 10.45 -11.01 1.11
C TYR A 169 11.09 -10.77 -0.26
N ASN A 170 10.36 -11.04 -1.35
CA ASN A 170 10.88 -10.89 -2.71
C ASN A 170 11.27 -9.44 -3.02
N LEU A 171 10.44 -8.47 -2.61
CA LEU A 171 10.74 -7.05 -2.81
C LEU A 171 11.90 -6.59 -1.91
N SER A 172 11.90 -7.00 -0.65
CA SER A 172 12.97 -6.63 0.30
C SER A 172 14.33 -7.16 -0.13
N THR A 173 14.38 -8.31 -0.79
CA THR A 173 15.63 -8.92 -1.27
C THR A 173 15.99 -8.57 -2.72
N ALA A 174 15.14 -7.82 -3.42
CA ALA A 174 15.43 -7.32 -4.76
C ALA A 174 16.39 -6.13 -4.77
N VAL A 175 16.54 -5.46 -3.62
CA VAL A 175 17.46 -4.34 -3.44
C VAL A 175 18.84 -4.86 -3.05
N GLU A 176 19.90 -4.24 -3.58
CA GLU A 176 21.28 -4.51 -3.16
C GLU A 176 21.41 -4.29 -1.65
N SER A 177 22.05 -5.23 -0.93
CA SER A 177 22.12 -5.23 0.53
C SER A 177 22.75 -3.95 1.11
N GLU A 178 23.70 -3.36 0.39
CA GLU A 178 24.37 -2.13 0.78
C GLU A 178 23.45 -0.90 0.70
N LYS A 179 22.40 -0.97 -0.10
CA LYS A 179 21.40 0.08 -0.26
C LYS A 179 20.16 -0.13 0.59
N LEU A 180 19.99 -1.31 1.16
CA LEU A 180 18.84 -1.62 1.99
C LEU A 180 18.95 -0.91 3.33
N HIS A 181 18.06 0.03 3.59
CA HIS A 181 17.89 0.72 4.87
C HIS A 181 16.61 0.23 5.55
N VAL A 182 16.76 -0.56 6.60
CA VAL A 182 15.62 -1.07 7.37
C VAL A 182 15.10 0.01 8.30
N GLY A 183 13.82 0.34 8.20
CA GLY A 183 13.23 1.37 9.04
C GLY A 183 11.71 1.40 8.91
N THR A 184 11.08 2.36 9.58
CA THR A 184 9.63 2.54 9.58
C THR A 184 9.25 3.67 8.62
N SER A 185 8.23 3.43 7.78
CA SER A 185 7.67 4.45 6.90
C SER A 185 7.22 5.70 7.69
N PRO A 186 7.56 6.92 7.27
CA PRO A 186 7.06 8.14 7.92
C PRO A 186 5.59 8.43 7.57
N ILE A 187 5.03 7.80 6.54
CA ILE A 187 3.71 8.10 6.00
C ILE A 187 2.58 7.82 6.99
N PRO A 188 2.56 6.71 7.75
CA PRO A 188 1.49 6.44 8.71
C PRO A 188 1.28 7.57 9.71
N MET A 189 2.37 8.12 10.25
CA MET A 189 2.29 9.23 11.21
C MET A 189 1.83 10.52 10.52
N MET A 190 2.31 10.83 9.32
CA MET A 190 1.87 11.98 8.54
C MET A 190 0.39 11.91 8.20
N LYS A 191 -0.12 10.73 7.83
CA LYS A 191 -1.54 10.47 7.56
C LYS A 191 -2.39 10.49 8.83
N ALA A 192 -1.83 10.09 9.98
CA ALA A 192 -2.53 10.09 11.25
C ALA A 192 -2.86 11.51 11.73
N ILE A 193 -1.98 12.48 11.49
CA ILE A 193 -2.18 13.89 11.83
C ILE A 193 -2.93 14.58 10.69
N LYS A 194 -4.25 14.71 10.85
CA LYS A 194 -5.13 15.28 9.82
C LYS A 194 -5.00 16.80 9.73
N ASN A 195 -4.91 17.31 8.49
CA ASN A 195 -5.02 18.75 8.24
C ASN A 195 -6.46 19.27 8.49
N GLU A 196 -6.65 20.58 8.46
CA GLU A 196 -7.96 21.20 8.75
C GLU A 196 -9.06 20.75 7.79
N VAL A 197 -8.75 20.62 6.50
CA VAL A 197 -9.71 20.16 5.47
C VAL A 197 -10.11 18.71 5.73
N GLU A 198 -9.16 17.83 6.02
CA GLU A 198 -9.45 16.43 6.39
C GLU A 198 -10.31 16.36 7.66
N GLN A 199 -10.02 17.19 8.68
CA GLN A 199 -10.81 17.26 9.92
C GLN A 199 -12.25 17.68 9.64
N ASP A 200 -12.48 18.68 8.80
CA ASP A 200 -13.82 19.12 8.44
C ASP A 200 -14.58 18.07 7.63
N CYS A 201 -13.89 17.36 6.72
CA CYS A 201 -14.45 16.22 6.03
C CYS A 201 -14.84 15.10 6.98
N PHE A 202 -14.02 14.81 8.01
CA PHE A 202 -14.35 13.85 9.06
C PHE A 202 -15.60 14.27 9.85
N ARG A 203 -15.69 15.53 10.30
CA ARG A 203 -16.87 16.05 11.01
C ARG A 203 -18.14 15.88 10.17
N ALA A 204 -18.06 16.24 8.88
CA ALA A 204 -19.20 16.10 7.97
C ALA A 204 -19.56 14.62 7.69
N ALA A 205 -18.58 13.72 7.61
CA ALA A 205 -18.80 12.29 7.46
C ALA A 205 -19.46 11.70 8.71
N MET A 206 -18.94 12.02 9.90
CA MET A 206 -19.49 11.53 11.18
C MET A 206 -20.93 11.99 11.43
N LEU A 207 -21.29 13.20 10.97
CA LEU A 207 -22.68 13.66 11.05
C LEU A 207 -23.61 12.78 10.20
N ARG A 208 -23.21 12.47 8.95
CA ARG A 208 -24.01 11.59 8.06
C ARG A 208 -24.11 10.17 8.61
N ASP A 209 -22.98 9.64 9.08
CA ASP A 209 -22.89 8.32 9.66
C ASP A 209 -23.73 8.22 10.96
N GLY A 210 -23.66 9.21 11.82
CA GLY A 210 -24.47 9.31 13.01
C GLY A 210 -25.98 9.29 12.73
N VAL A 211 -26.43 9.98 11.66
CA VAL A 211 -27.84 9.94 11.23
C VAL A 211 -28.21 8.52 10.74
N ALA A 212 -27.33 7.86 9.98
CA ALA A 212 -27.56 6.48 9.53
C ALA A 212 -27.62 5.52 10.72
N MET A 213 -26.73 5.67 11.69
CA MET A 213 -26.71 4.86 12.92
C MET A 213 -27.98 5.03 13.74
N VAL A 214 -28.46 6.26 13.93
CA VAL A 214 -29.74 6.50 14.67
C VAL A 214 -30.93 5.84 13.95
N LYS A 215 -30.96 5.93 12.61
CA LYS A 215 -32.00 5.24 11.83
C LYS A 215 -31.89 3.73 11.95
N PHE A 216 -30.71 3.18 11.91
CA PHE A 216 -30.48 1.74 12.11
C PHE A 216 -30.93 1.28 13.51
N LEU A 217 -30.55 2.00 14.57
CA LEU A 217 -30.93 1.66 15.94
C LEU A 217 -32.44 1.72 16.16
N ALA A 218 -33.14 2.66 15.53
CA ALA A 218 -34.60 2.72 15.56
C ALA A 218 -35.21 1.52 14.82
N TRP A 219 -34.70 1.21 13.63
CA TRP A 219 -35.18 0.08 12.81
C TRP A 219 -34.95 -1.27 13.48
N ILE A 220 -33.73 -1.52 14.02
CA ILE A 220 -33.42 -2.85 14.59
C ILE A 220 -34.25 -3.20 15.79
N LYS A 221 -34.65 -2.19 16.58
CA LYS A 221 -35.55 -2.40 17.71
C LYS A 221 -36.91 -3.01 17.26
N ASP A 222 -37.49 -2.40 16.23
CA ASP A 222 -38.76 -2.89 15.67
C ASP A 222 -38.59 -4.23 14.93
N ALA A 223 -37.46 -4.42 14.24
CA ALA A 223 -37.16 -5.65 13.50
C ALA A 223 -37.01 -6.85 14.44
N VAL A 224 -36.30 -6.68 15.56
CA VAL A 224 -36.13 -7.74 16.58
C VAL A 224 -37.46 -8.12 17.20
N GLU A 225 -38.36 -7.15 17.51
CA GLU A 225 -39.68 -7.42 18.04
C GLU A 225 -40.58 -8.19 17.05
N LYS A 226 -40.48 -7.92 15.76
CA LYS A 226 -41.23 -8.59 14.70
C LYS A 226 -40.68 -9.96 14.32
N GLY A 227 -39.39 -10.19 14.52
CA GLY A 227 -38.67 -11.39 14.10
C GLY A 227 -38.56 -11.53 12.59
N GLY A 228 -37.76 -12.50 12.13
CA GLY A 228 -37.59 -12.81 10.70
C GLY A 228 -36.38 -12.17 10.02
N GLU A 229 -35.64 -11.31 10.69
CA GLU A 229 -34.39 -10.76 10.21
C GLU A 229 -33.23 -11.69 10.60
N THR A 230 -32.26 -11.83 9.67
CA THR A 230 -31.00 -12.60 9.87
C THR A 230 -29.80 -11.71 9.55
N GLU A 231 -28.64 -12.05 10.11
CA GLU A 231 -27.36 -11.42 9.77
C GLU A 231 -26.99 -11.62 8.28
#